data_3fa0ed31529a30f5840c74d6351d6d70
#
_entry.id   3fa0ed31529a30f5840c74d6351d6d70
#
_cell.length_a   1.000
_cell.length_b   1.000
_cell.length_c   1.000
_cell.angle_alpha   90.00
_cell.angle_beta   90.00
_cell.angle_gamma   90.00
#
_symmetry.space_group_name_H-M   'P 1'
#
loop_
_entity.id
_entity.type
_entity.pdbx_description
1 polymer ?
#
loop_
_entity_poly.entity_id
_entity_poly.type
_entity_poly.pdbx_seq_one_letter_code
_entity_poly.pdbx_strand_id
1 'polypeptide(L)'
;MAKNQAAATETAPPSNKRKQLILICIGLAALLLSAGGVAYALLANKGDSAAAVEQEPVKLPALYQPLEPAFTVNYAHGGRQRYMQANVVLMGRDPEAMAALAEHSPLIRNRLVMLFSSAEFESLMTAEGKEALREQATLAVQELMEQELGKPVIESVLFTNLVLQ
;
A
#
# COMPACT_ATOMS: atom_id res chain seq x y z
N MET A 1 -42.50 69.25 74.31
CA MET A 1 -43.37 68.18 74.85
C MET A 1 -43.26 66.95 73.95
N ALA A 2 -42.88 65.84 74.59
CA ALA A 2 -43.14 64.46 74.27
C ALA A 2 -42.60 63.93 72.91
N LYS A 3 -41.55 63.12 72.93
CA LYS A 3 -41.50 61.73 73.32
C LYS A 3 -42.17 60.78 72.33
N ASN A 4 -41.37 59.95 71.58
CA ASN A 4 -41.31 58.49 71.71
C ASN A 4 -40.50 57.88 70.53
N GLN A 5 -39.41 57.31 70.73
CA GLN A 5 -39.07 55.93 71.11
C GLN A 5 -39.64 54.85 70.19
N ALA A 6 -38.65 54.11 69.71
CA ALA A 6 -38.59 52.65 69.42
C ALA A 6 -38.89 52.26 67.96
N ALA A 7 -38.26 51.40 67.38
CA ALA A 7 -37.58 50.16 67.76
C ALA A 7 -36.65 49.72 66.66
N ALA A 8 -35.51 49.18 67.09
CA ALA A 8 -34.60 48.42 66.23
C ALA A 8 -35.26 47.13 65.83
N THR A 9 -35.21 46.84 64.53
CA THR A 9 -35.41 45.47 64.08
C THR A 9 -34.10 45.00 63.47
N GLU A 10 -33.45 44.27 64.30
CA GLU A 10 -32.23 43.49 63.97
C GLU A 10 -32.57 42.43 62.95
N THR A 11 -32.12 42.58 61.70
CA THR A 11 -32.23 41.55 60.70
C THR A 11 -30.93 40.77 60.76
N ALA A 12 -31.00 39.57 61.28
CA ALA A 12 -29.91 38.59 61.34
C ALA A 12 -29.33 38.30 59.94
N PRO A 13 -28.04 38.16 59.79
CA PRO A 13 -27.40 37.84 58.49
C PRO A 13 -27.74 36.42 58.07
N PRO A 14 -28.04 36.19 56.77
CA PRO A 14 -28.34 34.85 56.27
C PRO A 14 -27.09 33.97 56.42
N SER A 15 -27.28 32.83 57.05
CA SER A 15 -26.28 31.90 57.48
C SER A 15 -25.33 31.50 56.31
N ASN A 16 -24.07 31.78 56.45
CA ASN A 16 -22.97 31.38 55.53
C ASN A 16 -22.92 29.88 55.25
N LYS A 17 -23.64 29.07 56.00
CA LYS A 17 -23.71 27.61 55.84
C LYS A 17 -24.32 27.19 54.50
N ARG A 18 -25.35 27.92 53.99
CA ARG A 18 -25.95 27.61 52.65
C ARG A 18 -25.02 27.95 51.51
N LYS A 19 -24.24 29.07 51.62
CA LYS A 19 -23.25 29.43 50.62
C LYS A 19 -22.08 28.47 50.62
N GLN A 20 -21.62 28.02 51.81
CA GLN A 20 -20.58 26.97 51.92
C GLN A 20 -21.05 25.62 51.35
N LEU A 21 -22.31 25.21 51.61
CA LEU A 21 -22.87 23.98 51.07
C LEU A 21 -22.92 24.03 49.53
N ILE A 22 -23.33 25.15 48.94
CA ILE A 22 -23.38 25.33 47.48
C ILE A 22 -21.96 25.28 46.88
N LEU A 23 -20.97 25.92 47.50
CA LEU A 23 -19.58 25.88 47.03
C LEU A 23 -18.98 24.45 47.13
N ILE A 24 -19.30 23.69 48.17
CA ILE A 24 -18.90 22.29 48.32
C ILE A 24 -19.56 21.43 47.25
N CYS A 25 -20.86 21.61 46.97
CA CYS A 25 -21.54 20.86 45.92
C CYS A 25 -21.00 21.17 44.52
N ILE A 26 -20.67 22.44 44.22
CA ILE A 26 -20.07 22.85 42.96
C ILE A 26 -18.64 22.24 42.82
N GLY A 27 -17.85 22.27 43.90
CA GLY A 27 -16.50 21.64 43.92
C GLY A 27 -16.56 20.13 43.70
N LEU A 28 -17.51 19.45 44.33
CA LEU A 28 -17.70 18.00 44.18
C LEU A 28 -18.19 17.63 42.78
N ALA A 29 -19.09 18.42 42.20
CA ALA A 29 -19.57 18.25 40.82
C ALA A 29 -18.44 18.47 39.79
N ALA A 30 -17.58 19.49 39.99
CA ALA A 30 -16.43 19.74 39.14
C ALA A 30 -15.40 18.61 39.22
N LEU A 31 -15.20 18.02 40.41
CA LEU A 31 -14.28 16.89 40.63
C LEU A 31 -14.80 15.62 40.00
N LEU A 32 -16.08 15.34 40.04
CA LEU A 32 -16.72 14.20 39.37
C LEU A 32 -16.70 14.34 37.85
N LEU A 33 -16.88 15.55 37.29
CA LEU A 33 -16.78 15.81 35.87
C LEU A 33 -15.34 15.65 35.37
N SER A 34 -14.32 16.06 36.15
CA SER A 34 -12.93 15.92 35.76
C SER A 34 -12.46 14.45 35.82
N ALA A 35 -12.86 13.70 36.85
CA ALA A 35 -12.55 12.27 36.97
C ALA A 35 -13.28 11.42 35.92
N GLY A 36 -14.57 11.75 35.64
CA GLY A 36 -15.37 11.10 34.61
C GLY A 36 -14.83 11.38 33.20
N GLY A 37 -14.38 12.61 32.94
CA GLY A 37 -13.81 13.00 31.67
C GLY A 37 -12.48 12.27 31.36
N VAL A 38 -11.60 12.15 32.35
CA VAL A 38 -10.35 11.42 32.20
C VAL A 38 -10.60 9.90 32.07
N ALA A 39 -11.51 9.34 32.86
CA ALA A 39 -11.87 7.93 32.73
C ALA A 39 -12.54 7.63 31.38
N TYR A 40 -13.42 8.49 30.88
CA TYR A 40 -14.03 8.36 29.56
C TYR A 40 -12.98 8.48 28.45
N ALA A 41 -12.06 9.45 28.52
CA ALA A 41 -10.97 9.59 27.56
C ALA A 41 -10.02 8.40 27.55
N LEU A 42 -9.72 7.82 28.73
CA LEU A 42 -8.89 6.60 28.83
C LEU A 42 -9.62 5.33 28.36
N LEU A 43 -10.95 5.25 28.55
CA LEU A 43 -11.73 4.12 28.04
C LEU A 43 -12.03 4.27 26.53
N ALA A 44 -12.34 5.48 26.07
CA ALA A 44 -12.54 5.78 24.64
C ALA A 44 -11.23 5.56 23.86
N ASN A 45 -10.10 5.93 24.43
CA ASN A 45 -8.79 5.71 23.81
C ASN A 45 -8.30 4.25 23.88
N LYS A 46 -8.94 3.39 24.71
CA LYS A 46 -8.67 1.95 24.71
C LYS A 46 -9.39 1.21 23.58
N GLY A 47 -10.36 1.85 22.93
CA GLY A 47 -11.06 1.29 21.76
C GLY A 47 -10.31 1.49 20.43
N ASP A 48 -9.42 2.51 20.33
CA ASP A 48 -8.74 2.87 19.09
C ASP A 48 -7.21 2.71 19.14
N SER A 49 -6.66 2.18 20.23
CA SER A 49 -5.25 1.77 20.30
C SER A 49 -5.10 0.25 20.25
N ALA A 50 -5.91 -0.44 19.44
CA ALA A 50 -5.31 -1.43 18.57
C ALA A 50 -4.51 -0.58 17.58
N ALA A 51 -3.23 -0.31 17.86
CA ALA A 51 -2.28 -0.01 16.83
C ALA A 51 -2.60 -1.02 15.72
N ALA A 52 -3.23 -0.55 14.65
CA ALA A 52 -3.08 -1.20 13.38
C ALA A 52 -1.55 -1.20 13.20
N VAL A 53 -0.91 -2.28 13.61
CA VAL A 53 0.31 -2.73 13.01
C VAL A 53 -0.16 -2.82 11.56
N GLU A 54 0.16 -1.81 10.78
CA GLU A 54 0.14 -1.85 9.34
C GLU A 54 1.06 -3.02 9.03
N GLN A 55 0.45 -4.21 9.00
CA GLN A 55 1.11 -5.41 8.54
C GLN A 55 1.44 -5.06 7.10
N GLU A 56 2.68 -4.66 6.88
CA GLU A 56 3.22 -4.65 5.52
C GLU A 56 2.73 -5.96 4.91
N PRO A 57 2.01 -5.91 3.77
CA PRO A 57 1.45 -7.10 3.17
C PRO A 57 2.59 -8.09 3.04
N VAL A 58 2.49 -9.21 3.76
CA VAL A 58 3.49 -10.27 3.74
C VAL A 58 3.60 -10.67 2.27
N LYS A 59 4.64 -10.18 1.59
CA LYS A 59 4.87 -10.53 0.20
C LYS A 59 5.08 -12.03 0.15
N LEU A 60 4.14 -12.71 -0.50
CA LEU A 60 4.27 -14.14 -0.78
C LEU A 60 5.63 -14.41 -1.46
N PRO A 61 6.23 -15.58 -1.25
CA PRO A 61 7.49 -15.94 -1.89
C PRO A 61 7.36 -15.81 -3.41
N ALA A 62 8.40 -15.31 -4.06
CA ALA A 62 8.44 -15.20 -5.50
C ALA A 62 8.52 -16.61 -6.14
N LEU A 63 7.73 -16.82 -7.17
CA LEU A 63 7.71 -18.01 -8.02
C LEU A 63 8.29 -17.64 -9.37
N TYR A 64 9.04 -18.58 -9.96
CA TYR A 64 9.75 -18.34 -11.20
C TYR A 64 9.37 -19.41 -12.22
N GLN A 65 8.95 -18.99 -13.42
CA GLN A 65 8.61 -19.86 -14.53
C GLN A 65 9.53 -19.56 -15.72
N PRO A 66 10.49 -20.42 -16.04
CA PRO A 66 11.33 -20.24 -17.21
C PRO A 66 10.52 -20.49 -18.50
N LEU A 67 10.80 -19.69 -19.54
CA LEU A 67 10.27 -19.86 -20.88
C LEU A 67 11.31 -20.51 -21.80
N GLU A 68 11.33 -21.82 -21.83
CA GLU A 68 12.22 -22.58 -22.69
C GLU A 68 11.58 -22.93 -24.05
N PRO A 69 12.39 -23.05 -25.12
CA PRO A 69 13.80 -22.72 -25.24
C PRO A 69 14.08 -21.21 -25.26
N ALA A 70 15.37 -20.82 -25.22
CA ALA A 70 15.80 -19.43 -25.37
C ALA A 70 15.20 -18.76 -26.62
N PHE A 71 14.98 -17.46 -26.53
CA PHE A 71 14.53 -16.64 -27.66
C PHE A 71 15.74 -16.30 -28.53
N THR A 72 15.63 -16.48 -29.85
CA THR A 72 16.63 -16.03 -30.80
C THR A 72 15.97 -15.15 -31.85
N VAL A 73 16.44 -13.92 -31.98
CA VAL A 73 15.91 -12.92 -32.90
C VAL A 73 17.04 -12.35 -33.73
N ASN A 74 16.78 -12.21 -35.03
CA ASN A 74 17.75 -11.66 -35.99
C ASN A 74 17.46 -10.19 -36.27
N TYR A 75 18.53 -9.39 -36.40
CA TYR A 75 18.48 -7.98 -36.74
C TYR A 75 19.38 -7.70 -37.94
N ALA A 76 18.97 -6.72 -38.75
CA ALA A 76 19.83 -6.13 -39.78
C ALA A 76 20.41 -4.82 -39.23
N HIS A 77 21.68 -4.78 -38.89
CA HIS A 77 22.32 -3.56 -38.37
C HIS A 77 23.69 -3.34 -39.02
N GLY A 78 23.93 -2.11 -39.50
CA GLY A 78 25.18 -1.76 -40.16
C GLY A 78 25.50 -2.60 -41.41
N GLY A 79 24.48 -3.04 -42.16
CA GLY A 79 24.63 -3.89 -43.34
C GLY A 79 25.04 -5.34 -43.05
N ARG A 80 24.96 -5.76 -41.78
CA ARG A 80 25.28 -7.11 -41.31
C ARG A 80 24.11 -7.73 -40.57
N GLN A 81 24.02 -9.05 -40.62
CA GLN A 81 23.10 -9.81 -39.78
C GLN A 81 23.69 -9.86 -38.36
N ARG A 82 22.82 -9.50 -37.40
CA ARG A 82 23.07 -9.55 -35.98
C ARG A 82 22.00 -10.42 -35.33
N TYR A 83 22.26 -10.97 -34.17
CA TYR A 83 21.24 -11.69 -33.43
C TYR A 83 21.31 -11.40 -31.95
N MET A 84 20.13 -11.50 -31.32
CA MET A 84 19.95 -11.50 -29.87
C MET A 84 19.53 -12.89 -29.45
N GLN A 85 20.16 -13.42 -28.41
CA GLN A 85 19.69 -14.60 -27.71
C GLN A 85 19.37 -14.23 -26.28
N ALA A 86 18.13 -14.55 -25.84
CA ALA A 86 17.64 -14.22 -24.50
C ALA A 86 17.01 -15.44 -23.82
N ASN A 87 17.41 -15.71 -22.59
CA ASN A 87 16.70 -16.60 -21.69
C ASN A 87 15.77 -15.77 -20.81
N VAL A 88 14.49 -16.11 -20.84
CA VAL A 88 13.42 -15.36 -20.19
C VAL A 88 12.85 -16.18 -19.05
N VAL A 89 12.66 -15.56 -17.90
CA VAL A 89 11.97 -16.11 -16.74
C VAL A 89 10.85 -15.15 -16.34
N LEU A 90 9.66 -15.68 -16.12
CA LEU A 90 8.52 -14.94 -15.59
C LEU A 90 8.51 -15.06 -14.08
N MET A 91 8.35 -13.95 -13.38
CA MET A 91 8.25 -13.91 -11.92
C MET A 91 6.86 -13.45 -11.50
N GLY A 92 6.26 -14.18 -10.57
CA GLY A 92 4.98 -13.85 -9.93
C GLY A 92 4.90 -14.41 -8.53
N ARG A 93 3.74 -14.26 -7.85
CA ARG A 93 3.57 -14.72 -6.46
C ARG A 93 2.29 -15.52 -6.22
N ASP A 94 1.36 -15.52 -7.18
CA ASP A 94 0.13 -16.29 -7.11
C ASP A 94 0.37 -17.69 -7.71
N PRO A 95 0.38 -18.78 -6.91
CA PRO A 95 0.69 -20.12 -7.43
C PRO A 95 -0.30 -20.62 -8.48
N GLU A 96 -1.59 -20.30 -8.32
CA GLU A 96 -2.64 -20.72 -9.26
C GLU A 96 -2.49 -20.00 -10.60
N ALA A 97 -2.27 -18.69 -10.54
CA ALA A 97 -2.04 -17.88 -11.72
C ALA A 97 -0.75 -18.27 -12.45
N MET A 98 0.32 -18.55 -11.72
CA MET A 98 1.58 -19.00 -12.29
C MET A 98 1.46 -20.38 -12.94
N ALA A 99 0.66 -21.28 -12.39
CA ALA A 99 0.40 -22.59 -13.02
C ALA A 99 -0.33 -22.46 -14.37
N ALA A 100 -1.24 -21.48 -14.50
CA ALA A 100 -1.95 -21.22 -15.75
C ALA A 100 -1.05 -20.71 -16.88
N LEU A 101 0.13 -20.11 -16.56
CA LEU A 101 1.08 -19.64 -17.59
C LEU A 101 1.56 -20.75 -18.52
N ALA A 102 1.58 -22.00 -18.07
CA ALA A 102 2.00 -23.12 -18.90
C ALA A 102 1.07 -23.35 -20.10
N GLU A 103 -0.24 -23.19 -19.90
CA GLU A 103 -1.25 -23.33 -20.96
C GLU A 103 -1.17 -22.17 -21.97
N HIS A 104 -0.83 -20.98 -21.50
CA HIS A 104 -0.69 -19.77 -22.32
C HIS A 104 0.73 -19.55 -22.87
N SER A 105 1.67 -20.48 -22.58
CA SER A 105 3.08 -20.35 -22.99
C SER A 105 3.26 -20.06 -24.50
N PRO A 106 2.52 -20.66 -25.44
CA PRO A 106 2.65 -20.35 -26.86
C PRO A 106 2.28 -18.90 -27.19
N LEU A 107 1.24 -18.36 -26.57
CA LEU A 107 0.80 -16.97 -26.75
C LEU A 107 1.84 -15.99 -26.18
N ILE A 108 2.32 -16.27 -24.99
CA ILE A 108 3.37 -15.47 -24.33
C ILE A 108 4.61 -15.44 -25.19
N ARG A 109 5.04 -16.60 -25.69
CA ARG A 109 6.22 -16.69 -26.57
C ARG A 109 6.03 -15.91 -27.85
N ASN A 110 4.87 -16.02 -28.50
CA ASN A 110 4.58 -15.26 -29.70
C ASN A 110 4.64 -13.74 -29.43
N ARG A 111 4.01 -13.27 -28.35
CA ARG A 111 4.03 -11.85 -27.96
C ARG A 111 5.44 -11.34 -27.74
N LEU A 112 6.27 -12.10 -27.02
CA LEU A 112 7.65 -11.73 -26.76
C LEU A 112 8.56 -11.78 -28.00
N VAL A 113 8.40 -12.76 -28.88
CA VAL A 113 9.14 -12.81 -30.16
C VAL A 113 8.83 -11.57 -31.00
N MET A 114 7.55 -11.19 -31.12
CA MET A 114 7.15 -9.99 -31.88
C MET A 114 7.75 -8.73 -31.26
N LEU A 115 7.68 -8.59 -29.92
CA LEU A 115 8.28 -7.47 -29.21
C LEU A 115 9.79 -7.40 -29.44
N PHE A 116 10.51 -8.50 -29.24
CA PHE A 116 11.96 -8.53 -29.40
C PHE A 116 12.38 -8.25 -30.85
N SER A 117 11.61 -8.75 -31.84
CA SER A 117 11.88 -8.49 -33.26
C SER A 117 11.68 -7.04 -33.68
N SER A 118 10.83 -6.31 -32.95
CA SER A 118 10.57 -4.89 -33.21
C SER A 118 11.54 -3.96 -32.49
N ALA A 119 12.35 -4.47 -31.56
CA ALA A 119 13.30 -3.67 -30.83
C ALA A 119 14.45 -3.18 -31.70
N GLU A 120 14.92 -1.96 -31.44
CA GLU A 120 16.09 -1.40 -32.15
C GLU A 120 17.38 -1.99 -31.58
N PHE A 121 18.18 -2.64 -32.45
CA PHE A 121 19.41 -3.33 -32.03
C PHE A 121 20.41 -2.40 -31.33
N GLU A 122 20.54 -1.16 -31.78
CA GLU A 122 21.47 -0.19 -31.21
C GLU A 122 21.12 0.16 -29.77
N SER A 123 19.82 0.33 -29.48
CA SER A 123 19.35 0.60 -28.12
C SER A 123 19.68 -0.55 -27.16
N LEU A 124 19.63 -1.80 -27.64
CA LEU A 124 19.91 -2.98 -26.84
C LEU A 124 21.40 -3.11 -26.44
N MET A 125 22.28 -2.34 -27.04
CA MET A 125 23.70 -2.31 -26.64
C MET A 125 23.93 -1.56 -25.33
N THR A 126 22.97 -0.73 -24.89
CA THR A 126 23.04 0.05 -23.65
C THR A 126 22.35 -0.68 -22.49
N ALA A 127 22.68 -0.32 -21.26
CA ALA A 127 22.00 -0.85 -20.07
C ALA A 127 20.55 -0.38 -20.01
N GLU A 128 20.33 0.89 -20.34
CA GLU A 128 19.01 1.55 -20.34
C GLU A 128 18.08 0.89 -21.38
N GLY A 129 18.57 0.59 -22.57
CA GLY A 129 17.79 -0.07 -23.61
C GLY A 129 17.42 -1.52 -23.26
N LYS A 130 18.31 -2.25 -22.59
CA LYS A 130 17.98 -3.59 -22.05
C LYS A 130 16.92 -3.54 -20.96
N GLU A 131 17.00 -2.54 -20.09
CA GLU A 131 16.00 -2.35 -19.05
C GLU A 131 14.65 -1.94 -19.65
N ALA A 132 14.64 -1.02 -20.60
CA ALA A 132 13.43 -0.64 -21.34
C ALA A 132 12.78 -1.85 -22.03
N LEU A 133 13.57 -2.74 -22.65
CA LEU A 133 13.08 -3.98 -23.25
C LEU A 133 12.45 -4.89 -22.19
N ARG A 134 13.09 -5.03 -21.02
CA ARG A 134 12.57 -5.82 -19.91
C ARG A 134 11.21 -5.31 -19.41
N GLU A 135 11.09 -4.00 -19.24
CA GLU A 135 9.83 -3.35 -18.84
C GLU A 135 8.74 -3.54 -19.88
N GLN A 136 9.05 -3.32 -21.16
CA GLN A 136 8.11 -3.56 -22.26
C GLN A 136 7.67 -5.02 -22.33
N ALA A 137 8.59 -5.97 -22.13
CA ALA A 137 8.27 -7.39 -22.06
C ALA A 137 7.34 -7.71 -20.89
N THR A 138 7.57 -7.10 -19.73
CA THR A 138 6.71 -7.25 -18.54
C THR A 138 5.30 -6.77 -18.83
N LEU A 139 5.15 -5.55 -19.34
CA LEU A 139 3.85 -4.98 -19.70
C LEU A 139 3.13 -5.82 -20.76
N ALA A 140 3.84 -6.25 -21.80
CA ALA A 140 3.25 -7.05 -22.87
C ALA A 140 2.70 -8.40 -22.39
N VAL A 141 3.36 -9.04 -21.43
CA VAL A 141 2.87 -10.29 -20.81
C VAL A 141 1.74 -10.03 -19.85
N GLN A 142 1.83 -8.95 -19.04
CA GLN A 142 0.74 -8.56 -18.12
C GLN A 142 -0.56 -8.26 -18.87
N GLU A 143 -0.49 -7.45 -19.94
CA GLU A 143 -1.64 -7.15 -20.81
C GLU A 143 -2.23 -8.41 -21.42
N LEU A 144 -1.39 -9.32 -21.91
CA LEU A 144 -1.85 -10.59 -22.48
C LEU A 144 -2.57 -11.44 -21.43
N MET A 145 -2.00 -11.57 -20.24
CA MET A 145 -2.60 -12.36 -19.16
C MET A 145 -3.87 -11.73 -18.60
N GLU A 146 -3.95 -10.41 -18.60
CA GLU A 146 -5.18 -9.71 -18.22
C GLU A 146 -6.32 -9.98 -19.25
N GLN A 147 -6.00 -10.08 -20.53
CA GLN A 147 -6.97 -10.45 -21.58
C GLN A 147 -7.43 -11.91 -21.48
N GLU A 148 -6.52 -12.84 -21.16
CA GLU A 148 -6.80 -14.27 -21.12
C GLU A 148 -7.38 -14.74 -19.78
N LEU A 149 -6.90 -14.18 -18.66
CA LEU A 149 -7.23 -14.63 -17.29
C LEU A 149 -7.93 -13.56 -16.44
N GLY A 150 -8.12 -12.35 -16.98
CA GLY A 150 -8.76 -11.24 -16.26
C GLY A 150 -7.93 -10.62 -15.15
N LYS A 151 -6.63 -10.99 -15.04
CA LYS A 151 -5.68 -10.43 -14.07
C LYS A 151 -4.24 -10.47 -14.58
N PRO A 152 -3.40 -9.49 -14.21
CA PRO A 152 -1.96 -9.59 -14.45
C PRO A 152 -1.40 -10.70 -13.55
N VAL A 153 -0.80 -11.71 -14.16
CA VAL A 153 -0.31 -12.91 -13.45
C VAL A 153 1.12 -12.74 -12.97
N ILE A 154 1.91 -12.00 -13.72
CA ILE A 154 3.34 -11.79 -13.42
C ILE A 154 3.60 -10.39 -12.86
N GLU A 155 4.62 -10.30 -12.02
CA GLU A 155 5.15 -9.03 -11.53
C GLU A 155 6.24 -8.48 -12.46
N SER A 156 7.07 -9.37 -13.01
CA SER A 156 8.15 -8.97 -13.91
C SER A 156 8.64 -10.08 -14.82
N VAL A 157 9.20 -9.66 -15.94
CA VAL A 157 10.03 -10.48 -16.82
C VAL A 157 11.50 -10.31 -16.42
N LEU A 158 12.24 -11.39 -16.35
CA LEU A 158 13.66 -11.40 -16.04
C LEU A 158 14.44 -11.98 -17.21
N PHE A 159 15.53 -11.30 -17.59
CA PHE A 159 16.52 -11.87 -18.52
C PHE A 159 17.64 -12.52 -17.71
N THR A 160 17.67 -13.84 -17.69
CA THR A 160 18.75 -14.58 -17.00
C THR A 160 20.00 -14.73 -17.86
N ASN A 161 19.85 -14.58 -19.16
CA ASN A 161 20.92 -14.46 -20.12
C ASN A 161 20.47 -13.57 -21.28
N LEU A 162 21.31 -12.64 -21.72
CA LEU A 162 21.06 -11.78 -22.87
C LEU A 162 22.37 -11.56 -23.63
N VAL A 163 22.48 -12.16 -24.79
CA VAL A 163 23.67 -12.08 -25.67
C VAL A 163 23.27 -11.36 -26.93
N LEU A 164 24.10 -10.40 -27.36
CA LEU A 164 24.00 -9.66 -28.63
C LEU A 164 25.28 -9.92 -29.45
N GLN A 165 25.13 -10.38 -30.67
CA GLN A 165 26.26 -10.69 -31.57
C GLN A 165 26.00 -10.23 -33.00
#